data_f91f3ad8af74e0a8a4e3d2d3a41d0e0c
#
_entry.id   f91f3ad8af74e0a8a4e3d2d3a41d0e0c
#
_cell.length_a   1.000
_cell.length_b   1.000
_cell.length_c   1.000
_cell.angle_alpha   90.00
_cell.angle_beta   90.00
_cell.angle_gamma   90.00
#
_symmetry.space_group_name_H-M   'P 1'
#
loop_
_entity.id
_entity.type
_entity.pdbx_description
1 polymer ?
#
loop_
_entity_poly.entity_id
_entity_poly.type
_entity_poly.pdbx_seq_one_letter_code
_entity_poly.pdbx_strand_id
1 'polypeptide(L)'
;MNKVHEIFPLVVYQGTVDCHEEFKKNNIDSLRDYWFNGYENESPEYSGRIFAHLEPKYKLFFNSLKNNLDQYMEHLNVDHKLLSYNIIKTWVGYHKDDDTPSIPPHYHNESNISFVYYLKTDSTSDKLCISQRSNCNEVGGGLFEIADKKNTLLGYNKYNCNYYTITPKEGTVVMFPSNVFHNTQKIMERKSERIVVAGDIRITLNQNNFNHHQGSTHPSQWLELKK
;
A
#
# COMPACT_ATOMS: atom_id res chain seq x y z
N MET A 1 15.23 -33.04 -18.16
CA MET A 1 14.00 -32.36 -17.71
C MET A 1 14.29 -30.86 -17.72
N ASN A 2 13.53 -30.06 -18.45
CA ASN A 2 13.72 -28.60 -18.46
C ASN A 2 13.19 -28.02 -17.17
N LYS A 3 13.89 -27.06 -16.57
CA LYS A 3 13.50 -26.39 -15.33
C LYS A 3 13.50 -24.88 -15.53
N VAL A 4 12.42 -24.22 -15.15
CA VAL A 4 12.31 -22.76 -15.12
C VAL A 4 12.46 -22.31 -13.66
N HIS A 5 13.31 -21.33 -13.42
CA HIS A 5 13.47 -20.71 -12.10
C HIS A 5 12.87 -19.31 -12.13
N GLU A 6 11.98 -19.02 -11.19
CA GLU A 6 11.50 -17.67 -10.92
C GLU A 6 12.42 -17.05 -9.85
N ILE A 7 13.11 -15.96 -10.23
CA ILE A 7 14.14 -15.35 -9.38
C ILE A 7 13.72 -13.93 -9.04
N PHE A 8 13.80 -13.58 -7.74
CA PHE A 8 13.47 -12.25 -7.19
C PHE A 8 12.03 -11.77 -7.47
N PRO A 9 11.01 -12.59 -7.19
CA PRO A 9 9.63 -12.15 -7.36
C PRO A 9 9.33 -10.98 -6.41
N LEU A 10 8.60 -9.97 -6.91
CA LEU A 10 7.99 -8.97 -6.05
C LEU A 10 6.82 -9.60 -5.30
N VAL A 11 6.81 -9.49 -3.99
CA VAL A 11 5.73 -9.98 -3.14
C VAL A 11 4.82 -8.82 -2.76
N VAL A 12 3.53 -8.97 -3.02
CA VAL A 12 2.46 -8.08 -2.58
C VAL A 12 1.48 -8.90 -1.75
N TYR A 13 1.23 -8.48 -0.52
CA TYR A 13 0.32 -9.15 0.40
C TYR A 13 -1.09 -8.56 0.26
N GLN A 14 -2.10 -9.43 0.30
CA GLN A 14 -3.50 -9.03 0.44
C GLN A 14 -4.17 -9.89 1.50
N GLY A 15 -4.74 -9.25 2.52
CA GLY A 15 -5.41 -9.92 3.62
C GLY A 15 -6.72 -9.24 4.01
N THR A 16 -7.51 -9.92 4.84
CA THR A 16 -8.73 -9.36 5.45
C THR A 16 -8.39 -8.62 6.73
N VAL A 17 -9.20 -7.63 7.08
CA VAL A 17 -9.12 -6.88 8.33
C VAL A 17 -10.25 -7.33 9.25
N ASP A 18 -9.92 -8.03 10.33
CA ASP A 18 -10.90 -8.70 11.19
C ASP A 18 -11.94 -7.76 11.80
N CYS A 19 -11.54 -6.52 12.14
CA CYS A 19 -12.44 -5.52 12.73
C CYS A 19 -13.21 -4.69 11.69
N HIS A 20 -13.22 -5.08 10.40
CA HIS A 20 -13.75 -4.26 9.30
C HIS A 20 -15.17 -3.77 9.55
N GLU A 21 -16.12 -4.66 9.82
CA GLU A 21 -17.55 -4.29 9.94
C GLU A 21 -17.80 -3.32 11.09
N GLU A 22 -17.20 -3.58 12.24
CA GLU A 22 -17.30 -2.70 13.41
C GLU A 22 -16.62 -1.36 13.13
N PHE A 23 -15.42 -1.38 12.59
CA PHE A 23 -14.66 -0.17 12.29
C PHE A 23 -15.39 0.70 11.27
N LYS A 24 -15.90 0.12 10.19
CA LYS A 24 -16.68 0.80 9.16
C LYS A 24 -17.93 1.43 9.73
N LYS A 25 -18.73 0.66 10.47
CA LYS A 25 -19.97 1.15 11.09
C LYS A 25 -19.75 2.37 11.97
N ASN A 26 -18.67 2.37 12.74
CA ASN A 26 -18.40 3.40 13.74
C ASN A 26 -17.65 4.62 13.18
N ASN A 27 -16.96 4.48 12.04
CA ASN A 27 -15.99 5.48 11.61
C ASN A 27 -16.12 5.97 10.15
N ILE A 28 -17.00 5.39 9.36
CA ILE A 28 -17.10 5.76 7.94
C ILE A 28 -17.41 7.25 7.73
N ASP A 29 -18.32 7.83 8.51
CA ASP A 29 -18.67 9.24 8.40
C ASP A 29 -17.51 10.11 8.87
N SER A 30 -16.87 9.77 9.98
CA SER A 30 -15.73 10.53 10.48
C SER A 30 -14.52 10.48 9.56
N LEU A 31 -14.31 9.38 8.82
CA LEU A 31 -13.24 9.28 7.81
C LEU A 31 -13.59 10.07 6.54
N ARG A 32 -14.87 10.12 6.17
CA ARG A 32 -15.35 10.99 5.10
C ARG A 32 -15.15 12.47 5.47
N ASP A 33 -15.53 12.88 6.67
CA ASP A 33 -15.31 14.23 7.17
C ASP A 33 -13.81 14.55 7.29
N TYR A 34 -13.01 13.60 7.69
CA TYR A 34 -11.56 13.72 7.74
C TYR A 34 -10.95 14.06 6.37
N TRP A 35 -11.51 13.57 5.28
CA TRP A 35 -11.15 13.97 3.93
C TRP A 35 -11.60 15.41 3.64
N PHE A 36 -12.86 15.76 3.87
CA PHE A 36 -13.41 17.04 3.46
C PHE A 36 -12.84 18.23 4.25
N ASN A 37 -12.80 18.14 5.57
CA ASN A 37 -12.44 19.27 6.42
C ASN A 37 -10.96 19.66 6.40
N GLY A 38 -10.16 18.83 5.92
CA GLY A 38 -8.75 19.10 5.88
C GLY A 38 -8.24 19.59 4.50
N TYR A 39 -8.98 19.48 3.36
CA TYR A 39 -8.56 19.98 2.03
C TYR A 39 -8.89 21.46 1.83
N GLU A 40 -9.86 22.01 2.56
CA GLU A 40 -10.29 23.39 2.35
C GLU A 40 -9.32 24.44 2.93
N ASN A 41 -8.48 24.08 3.90
CA ASN A 41 -7.69 25.05 4.66
C ASN A 41 -6.18 24.95 4.53
N GLU A 42 -5.64 23.95 3.83
CA GLU A 42 -4.20 23.75 3.74
C GLU A 42 -3.77 23.28 2.34
N SER A 43 -2.53 23.57 1.98
CA SER A 43 -1.91 22.99 0.78
C SER A 43 -2.12 21.48 0.73
N PRO A 44 -2.54 20.90 -0.41
CA PRO A 44 -2.80 19.47 -0.55
C PRO A 44 -1.63 18.57 -0.11
N GLU A 45 -0.43 19.11 -0.08
CA GLU A 45 0.81 18.39 0.21
C GLU A 45 1.10 18.21 1.70
N TYR A 46 0.47 19.01 2.60
CA TYR A 46 0.86 19.07 4.02
C TYR A 46 -0.31 19.16 5.01
N SER A 47 -1.47 18.74 4.64
CA SER A 47 -2.61 18.78 5.56
C SER A 47 -2.43 17.82 6.74
N GLY A 48 -2.90 18.20 7.92
CA GLY A 48 -2.88 17.38 9.15
C GLY A 48 -3.47 15.97 9.04
N ARG A 49 -4.01 15.61 7.90
CA ARG A 49 -4.59 14.33 7.50
C ARG A 49 -3.63 13.19 7.31
N ILE A 50 -2.34 13.44 7.26
CA ILE A 50 -1.32 12.39 7.19
C ILE A 50 -1.09 11.69 8.53
N PHE A 51 -1.89 12.00 9.55
CA PHE A 51 -1.74 11.49 10.90
C PHE A 51 -3.01 10.84 11.47
N ALA A 52 -3.89 10.30 10.63
CA ALA A 52 -5.09 9.59 11.09
C ALA A 52 -4.78 8.50 12.12
N HIS A 53 -3.61 7.86 12.04
CA HIS A 53 -3.16 6.83 12.99
C HIS A 53 -2.93 7.34 14.42
N LEU A 54 -2.81 8.66 14.63
CA LEU A 54 -2.69 9.28 15.96
C LEU A 54 -4.04 9.53 16.61
N GLU A 55 -5.14 9.45 15.86
CA GLU A 55 -6.49 9.62 16.39
C GLU A 55 -6.90 8.43 17.27
N PRO A 56 -7.21 8.65 18.56
CA PRO A 56 -7.52 7.54 19.48
C PRO A 56 -8.66 6.63 19.01
N LYS A 57 -9.66 7.20 18.32
CA LYS A 57 -10.82 6.47 17.80
C LYS A 57 -10.46 5.43 16.73
N TYR A 58 -9.31 5.57 16.05
CA TYR A 58 -8.86 4.63 15.01
C TYR A 58 -7.84 3.60 15.50
N LYS A 59 -7.43 3.70 16.77
CA LYS A 59 -6.37 2.85 17.34
C LYS A 59 -6.64 1.35 17.18
N LEU A 60 -7.90 0.92 17.37
CA LEU A 60 -8.28 -0.49 17.23
C LEU A 60 -7.96 -1.01 15.82
N PHE A 61 -8.33 -0.25 14.80
CA PHE A 61 -8.06 -0.58 13.42
C PHE A 61 -6.55 -0.68 13.15
N PHE A 62 -5.78 0.35 13.50
CA PHE A 62 -4.34 0.33 13.25
C PHE A 62 -3.62 -0.81 13.98
N ASN A 63 -4.05 -1.14 15.20
CA ASN A 63 -3.52 -2.31 15.91
C ASN A 63 -3.87 -3.63 15.19
N SER A 64 -5.03 -3.74 14.55
CA SER A 64 -5.42 -4.96 13.83
C SER A 64 -4.55 -5.23 12.61
N LEU A 65 -3.94 -4.19 12.02
CA LEU A 65 -3.01 -4.35 10.89
C LEU A 65 -1.75 -5.14 11.26
N LYS A 66 -1.41 -5.22 12.55
CA LYS A 66 -0.24 -5.99 12.98
C LYS A 66 -0.32 -7.45 12.57
N ASN A 67 -1.47 -8.10 12.68
CA ASN A 67 -1.65 -9.49 12.26
C ASN A 67 -1.36 -9.69 10.77
N ASN A 68 -1.81 -8.74 9.94
CA ASN A 68 -1.53 -8.76 8.50
C ASN A 68 -0.03 -8.56 8.20
N LEU A 69 0.64 -7.68 8.95
CA LEU A 69 2.08 -7.47 8.83
C LEU A 69 2.87 -8.71 9.25
N ASP A 70 2.49 -9.35 10.36
CA ASP A 70 3.13 -10.57 10.82
C ASP A 70 3.02 -11.68 9.76
N GLN A 71 1.84 -11.89 9.18
CA GLN A 71 1.63 -12.86 8.09
C GLN A 71 2.45 -12.50 6.84
N TYR A 72 2.56 -11.21 6.51
CA TYR A 72 3.39 -10.76 5.40
C TYR A 72 4.87 -11.08 5.65
N MET A 73 5.37 -10.80 6.84
CA MET A 73 6.76 -11.13 7.23
C MET A 73 7.01 -12.64 7.24
N GLU A 74 6.09 -13.44 7.76
CA GLU A 74 6.17 -14.91 7.72
C GLU A 74 6.26 -15.42 6.28
N HIS A 75 5.46 -14.89 5.36
CA HIS A 75 5.53 -15.24 3.94
C HIS A 75 6.90 -14.89 3.32
N LEU A 76 7.52 -13.80 3.79
CA LEU A 76 8.88 -13.41 3.39
C LEU A 76 9.98 -14.20 4.13
N ASN A 77 9.62 -15.16 4.97
CA ASN A 77 10.52 -15.94 5.84
C ASN A 77 11.36 -15.06 6.79
N VAL A 78 10.73 -14.01 7.33
CA VAL A 78 11.32 -13.08 8.30
C VAL A 78 10.72 -13.33 9.68
N ASP A 79 11.54 -13.47 10.70
CA ASP A 79 11.07 -13.59 12.09
C ASP A 79 10.52 -12.25 12.59
N HIS A 80 9.21 -12.11 12.50
CA HIS A 80 8.51 -10.89 12.91
C HIS A 80 8.59 -10.59 14.41
N LYS A 81 8.92 -11.58 15.26
CA LYS A 81 9.08 -11.39 16.71
C LYS A 81 10.24 -10.48 17.08
N LEU A 82 11.18 -10.32 16.15
CA LEU A 82 12.33 -9.42 16.32
C LEU A 82 12.04 -8.00 15.82
N LEU A 83 10.85 -7.75 15.27
CA LEU A 83 10.49 -6.51 14.60
C LEU A 83 9.53 -5.65 15.42
N SER A 84 9.63 -4.35 15.21
CA SER A 84 8.63 -3.35 15.56
C SER A 84 8.12 -2.65 14.31
N TYR A 85 6.81 -2.48 14.22
CA TYR A 85 6.15 -1.79 13.13
C TYR A 85 5.71 -0.40 13.61
N ASN A 86 6.17 0.62 12.93
CA ASN A 86 5.89 2.01 13.27
C ASN A 86 5.18 2.66 12.10
N ILE A 87 3.90 2.99 12.26
CA ILE A 87 3.17 3.77 11.26
C ILE A 87 3.71 5.20 11.34
N ILE A 88 4.23 5.72 10.23
CA ILE A 88 4.85 7.06 10.18
C ILE A 88 3.94 8.10 9.57
N LYS A 89 3.04 7.72 8.68
CA LYS A 89 1.98 8.57 8.13
C LYS A 89 0.82 7.76 7.60
N THR A 90 -0.37 8.36 7.60
CA THR A 90 -1.59 7.77 7.06
C THR A 90 -2.48 8.86 6.48
N TRP A 91 -3.20 8.53 5.44
CA TRP A 91 -4.17 9.45 4.83
C TRP A 91 -5.42 8.69 4.42
N VAL A 92 -6.51 9.45 4.28
CA VAL A 92 -7.78 8.95 3.73
C VAL A 92 -7.81 9.30 2.25
N GLY A 93 -8.04 8.32 1.39
CA GLY A 93 -8.35 8.53 -0.01
C GLY A 93 -9.86 8.44 -0.23
N TYR A 94 -10.45 9.44 -0.88
CA TYR A 94 -11.87 9.51 -1.13
C TYR A 94 -12.14 9.83 -2.61
N HIS A 95 -12.94 8.99 -3.25
CA HIS A 95 -13.45 9.24 -4.58
C HIS A 95 -14.97 9.19 -4.52
N LYS A 96 -15.62 10.32 -4.77
CA LYS A 96 -17.08 10.43 -4.72
C LYS A 96 -17.73 10.10 -6.06
N ASP A 97 -17.11 10.57 -7.12
CA ASP A 97 -17.64 10.56 -8.47
C ASP A 97 -16.54 10.40 -9.52
N ASP A 98 -16.91 10.51 -10.75
CA ASP A 98 -16.03 10.37 -11.90
C ASP A 98 -15.03 11.52 -12.08
N ASP A 99 -15.30 12.68 -11.53
CA ASP A 99 -14.46 13.88 -11.66
C ASP A 99 -13.26 13.86 -10.73
N THR A 100 -13.28 13.01 -9.69
CA THR A 100 -12.13 12.85 -8.81
C THR A 100 -10.97 12.20 -9.58
N PRO A 101 -9.80 12.87 -9.72
CA PRO A 101 -8.68 12.33 -10.47
C PRO A 101 -8.10 11.06 -9.79
N SER A 102 -7.61 10.15 -10.63
CA SER A 102 -6.84 9.00 -10.15
C SER A 102 -5.47 9.46 -9.64
N ILE A 103 -4.93 8.75 -8.65
CA ILE A 103 -3.60 9.05 -8.10
C ILE A 103 -2.54 8.67 -9.14
N PRO A 104 -1.64 9.60 -9.52
CA PRO A 104 -0.60 9.34 -10.51
C PRO A 104 0.45 8.34 -10.00
N PRO A 105 1.29 7.75 -10.88
CA PRO A 105 2.36 6.84 -10.49
C PRO A 105 3.37 7.53 -9.56
N HIS A 106 3.63 6.92 -8.40
CA HIS A 106 4.57 7.40 -7.38
C HIS A 106 5.11 6.24 -6.56
N TYR A 107 6.03 6.52 -5.66
CA TYR A 107 6.60 5.61 -4.67
C TYR A 107 7.00 6.37 -3.42
N HIS A 108 7.28 5.66 -2.32
CA HIS A 108 7.64 6.27 -1.06
C HIS A 108 9.06 5.85 -0.64
N ASN A 109 9.90 6.82 -0.26
CA ASN A 109 11.30 6.59 0.12
C ASN A 109 11.52 6.46 1.63
N GLU A 110 10.58 6.93 2.44
CA GLU A 110 10.77 7.09 3.89
C GLU A 110 10.33 5.89 4.71
N SER A 111 9.71 4.91 4.05
CA SER A 111 9.08 3.74 4.67
C SER A 111 9.58 2.43 4.07
N ASN A 112 9.27 1.33 4.75
CA ASN A 112 9.57 -0.01 4.26
C ASN A 112 8.36 -0.63 3.56
N ILE A 113 7.17 -0.44 4.12
CA ILE A 113 5.92 -0.98 3.61
C ILE A 113 4.90 0.14 3.48
N SER A 114 4.23 0.19 2.35
CA SER A 114 3.01 0.96 2.15
C SER A 114 1.80 0.05 2.20
N PHE A 115 0.69 0.54 2.71
CA PHE A 115 -0.57 -0.20 2.75
C PHE A 115 -1.74 0.62 2.21
N VAL A 116 -2.74 -0.08 1.69
CA VAL A 116 -4.05 0.48 1.31
C VAL A 116 -5.13 -0.43 1.87
N TYR A 117 -5.91 0.08 2.80
CA TYR A 117 -7.10 -0.60 3.34
C TYR A 117 -8.36 -0.06 2.67
N TYR A 118 -9.19 -0.95 2.18
CA TYR A 118 -10.43 -0.62 1.48
C TYR A 118 -11.60 -0.62 2.47
N LEU A 119 -11.95 0.57 2.99
CA LEU A 119 -13.08 0.74 3.91
C LEU A 119 -14.41 0.61 3.19
N LYS A 120 -14.54 1.25 2.02
CA LYS A 120 -15.72 1.17 1.16
C LYS A 120 -15.28 1.13 -0.30
N THR A 121 -15.79 0.17 -1.04
CA THR A 121 -15.45 -0.01 -2.46
C THR A 121 -16.47 -0.93 -3.13
N ASP A 122 -16.56 -0.86 -4.45
CA ASP A 122 -17.34 -1.76 -5.29
C ASP A 122 -16.55 -2.22 -6.53
N SER A 123 -17.21 -2.91 -7.43
CA SER A 123 -16.61 -3.43 -8.66
C SER A 123 -16.21 -2.34 -9.66
N THR A 124 -16.71 -1.11 -9.50
CA THR A 124 -16.42 0.06 -10.38
C THR A 124 -15.30 0.92 -9.84
N SER A 125 -14.84 0.66 -8.60
CA SER A 125 -13.78 1.43 -7.96
C SER A 125 -12.44 1.28 -8.66
N ASP A 126 -11.64 2.34 -8.64
CA ASP A 126 -10.30 2.35 -9.21
C ASP A 126 -9.45 1.22 -8.67
N LYS A 127 -8.76 0.52 -9.56
CA LYS A 127 -7.80 -0.52 -9.19
C LYS A 127 -6.49 0.06 -8.69
N LEU A 128 -5.86 -0.63 -7.76
CA LEU A 128 -4.46 -0.40 -7.43
C LEU A 128 -3.59 -1.02 -8.53
N CYS A 129 -2.77 -0.20 -9.15
CA CYS A 129 -1.81 -0.64 -10.14
C CYS A 129 -0.41 -0.63 -9.52
N ILE A 130 0.25 -1.77 -9.50
CA ILE A 130 1.65 -1.95 -9.12
C ILE A 130 2.45 -2.03 -10.41
N SER A 131 3.49 -1.21 -10.55
CA SER A 131 4.30 -1.16 -11.76
C SER A 131 5.79 -1.26 -11.47
N GLN A 132 6.53 -1.78 -12.43
CA GLN A 132 7.98 -1.81 -12.41
C GLN A 132 8.56 -0.85 -13.47
N ARG A 133 9.74 -0.29 -13.19
CA ARG A 133 10.40 0.64 -14.12
C ARG A 133 10.80 -0.04 -15.45
N SER A 134 11.18 -1.29 -15.34
CA SER A 134 11.54 -2.13 -16.50
C SER A 134 11.18 -3.57 -16.19
N ASN A 135 10.76 -4.31 -17.20
CA ASN A 135 10.52 -5.75 -17.08
C ASN A 135 11.86 -6.49 -17.10
N CYS A 136 12.15 -7.23 -16.04
CA CYS A 136 13.40 -8.00 -15.92
C CYS A 136 13.55 -9.09 -17.01
N ASN A 137 12.41 -9.53 -17.58
CA ASN A 137 12.39 -10.53 -18.64
C ASN A 137 12.44 -9.91 -20.06
N GLU A 138 12.43 -8.56 -20.15
CA GLU A 138 12.56 -7.89 -21.44
C GLU A 138 13.98 -8.08 -21.98
N VAL A 139 14.11 -8.77 -23.08
CA VAL A 139 15.37 -8.89 -23.79
C VAL A 139 15.55 -7.70 -24.74
N GLY A 140 16.81 -7.34 -25.02
CA GLY A 140 17.15 -6.16 -25.81
C GLY A 140 16.32 -6.02 -27.08
N GLY A 141 15.90 -4.78 -27.36
CA GLY A 141 15.11 -4.45 -28.54
C GLY A 141 13.60 -4.44 -28.36
N GLY A 142 13.08 -4.59 -27.12
CA GLY A 142 11.65 -4.47 -26.87
C GLY A 142 10.85 -5.68 -27.32
N LEU A 143 11.27 -6.88 -26.95
CA LEU A 143 10.62 -8.14 -27.36
C LEU A 143 9.12 -8.14 -27.12
N PHE A 144 8.68 -7.75 -25.91
CA PHE A 144 7.25 -7.79 -25.56
C PHE A 144 6.46 -6.72 -26.29
N GLU A 145 7.05 -5.54 -26.52
CA GLU A 145 6.43 -4.48 -27.31
C GLU A 145 6.28 -4.91 -28.79
N ILE A 146 7.29 -5.54 -29.34
CA ILE A 146 7.26 -6.08 -30.71
C ILE A 146 6.23 -7.19 -30.81
N ALA A 147 6.20 -8.11 -29.85
CA ALA A 147 5.26 -9.22 -29.83
C ALA A 147 3.80 -8.74 -29.75
N ASP A 148 3.54 -7.74 -28.95
CA ASP A 148 2.21 -7.13 -28.82
C ASP A 148 1.79 -6.45 -30.14
N LYS A 149 2.63 -5.58 -30.71
CA LYS A 149 2.36 -4.89 -31.99
C LYS A 149 2.19 -5.86 -33.17
N LYS A 150 2.75 -7.04 -33.10
CA LYS A 150 2.65 -8.06 -34.15
C LYS A 150 1.62 -9.14 -33.85
N ASN A 151 0.85 -9.01 -32.76
CA ASN A 151 -0.12 -10.00 -32.31
C ASN A 151 0.46 -11.40 -32.10
N THR A 152 1.73 -11.49 -31.72
CA THR A 152 2.40 -12.75 -31.39
C THR A 152 2.44 -13.02 -29.90
N LEU A 153 2.01 -12.06 -29.07
CA LEU A 153 1.86 -12.24 -27.64
C LEU A 153 0.60 -13.08 -27.36
N LEU A 154 0.77 -14.23 -26.72
CA LEU A 154 -0.34 -15.15 -26.43
C LEU A 154 -1.22 -14.67 -25.27
N GLY A 155 -0.80 -13.65 -24.55
CA GLY A 155 -1.52 -13.04 -23.44
C GLY A 155 -0.57 -12.38 -22.44
N TYR A 156 -1.13 -11.50 -21.61
CA TYR A 156 -0.38 -10.83 -20.54
C TYR A 156 -0.34 -11.66 -19.27
N ASN A 157 0.82 -11.69 -18.62
CA ASN A 157 1.02 -12.37 -17.34
C ASN A 157 2.15 -11.70 -16.53
N LYS A 158 2.46 -12.23 -15.34
CA LYS A 158 3.50 -11.69 -14.45
C LYS A 158 4.92 -11.62 -15.02
N TYR A 159 5.20 -12.27 -16.14
CA TYR A 159 6.53 -12.29 -16.75
C TYR A 159 6.71 -11.28 -17.88
N ASN A 160 5.64 -10.89 -18.54
CA ASN A 160 5.67 -10.04 -19.73
C ASN A 160 4.93 -8.71 -19.58
N CYS A 161 4.40 -8.41 -18.38
CA CYS A 161 3.76 -7.14 -18.07
C CYS A 161 4.69 -6.24 -17.27
N ASN A 162 4.60 -4.93 -17.50
CA ASN A 162 5.25 -3.90 -16.69
C ASN A 162 4.39 -3.42 -15.53
N TYR A 163 3.14 -3.85 -15.45
CA TYR A 163 2.21 -3.50 -14.38
C TYR A 163 1.30 -4.69 -14.04
N TYR A 164 0.84 -4.69 -12.79
CA TYR A 164 -0.15 -5.63 -12.28
C TYR A 164 -1.25 -4.87 -11.56
N THR A 165 -2.50 -5.19 -11.85
CA THR A 165 -3.65 -4.51 -11.21
C THR A 165 -4.29 -5.39 -10.16
N ILE A 166 -4.54 -4.80 -8.99
CA ILE A 166 -5.25 -5.43 -7.89
C ILE A 166 -6.65 -4.81 -7.82
N THR A 167 -7.65 -5.66 -7.99
CA THR A 167 -9.04 -5.24 -7.84
C THR A 167 -9.33 -5.00 -6.37
N PRO A 168 -9.82 -3.81 -6.00
CA PRO A 168 -10.18 -3.52 -4.61
C PRO A 168 -11.29 -4.44 -4.13
N LYS A 169 -11.17 -4.88 -2.89
CA LYS A 169 -12.20 -5.65 -2.20
C LYS A 169 -12.41 -5.02 -0.82
N GLU A 170 -13.64 -4.66 -0.52
CA GLU A 170 -14.02 -4.09 0.76
C GLU A 170 -13.61 -5.01 1.93
N GLY A 171 -13.14 -4.42 3.01
CA GLY A 171 -12.65 -5.15 4.19
C GLY A 171 -11.25 -5.75 4.05
N THR A 172 -10.56 -5.50 2.93
CA THR A 172 -9.19 -6.00 2.74
C THR A 172 -8.15 -4.90 2.83
N VAL A 173 -6.93 -5.30 3.18
CA VAL A 173 -5.72 -4.49 3.11
C VAL A 173 -4.76 -5.09 2.09
N VAL A 174 -4.14 -4.22 1.29
CA VAL A 174 -3.02 -4.58 0.41
C VAL A 174 -1.77 -3.94 0.97
N MET A 175 -0.68 -4.71 1.09
CA MET A 175 0.62 -4.26 1.58
C MET A 175 1.71 -4.60 0.57
N PHE A 176 2.64 -3.68 0.36
CA PHE A 176 3.73 -3.85 -0.62
C PHE A 176 4.94 -3.01 -0.21
N PRO A 177 6.15 -3.33 -0.72
CA PRO A 177 7.33 -2.52 -0.47
C PRO A 177 7.13 -1.08 -0.93
N SER A 178 7.43 -0.11 -0.08
CA SER A 178 7.12 1.31 -0.31
C SER A 178 7.82 1.91 -1.52
N ASN A 179 8.97 1.35 -1.92
CA ASN A 179 9.77 1.80 -3.07
C ASN A 179 9.24 1.31 -4.43
N VAL A 180 8.14 0.55 -4.42
CA VAL A 180 7.49 0.07 -5.64
C VAL A 180 6.60 1.17 -6.21
N PHE A 181 6.69 1.39 -7.52
CA PHE A 181 5.81 2.33 -8.21
C PHE A 181 4.37 1.82 -8.16
N HIS A 182 3.48 2.71 -7.77
CA HIS A 182 2.05 2.40 -7.71
C HIS A 182 1.21 3.63 -8.01
N ASN A 183 -0.02 3.37 -8.46
CA ASN A 183 -1.01 4.39 -8.78
C ASN A 183 -2.42 3.81 -8.66
N THR A 184 -3.44 4.65 -8.75
CA THR A 184 -4.80 4.19 -8.98
C THR A 184 -5.14 4.29 -10.46
N GLN A 185 -5.87 3.31 -10.98
CA GLN A 185 -6.29 3.26 -12.36
C GLN A 185 -7.81 3.16 -12.45
N LYS A 186 -8.42 4.20 -13.02
CA LYS A 186 -9.83 4.19 -13.40
C LYS A 186 -10.01 3.28 -14.61
N ILE A 187 -10.89 2.30 -14.49
CA ILE A 187 -11.17 1.32 -15.56
C ILE A 187 -12.56 1.47 -16.16
N MET A 188 -13.46 2.10 -15.45
CA MET A 188 -14.84 2.37 -15.89
C MET A 188 -15.41 3.56 -15.12
N GLU A 189 -16.60 3.98 -15.49
CA GLU A 189 -17.37 4.97 -14.75
C GLU A 189 -17.67 4.47 -13.32
N ARG A 190 -17.35 5.30 -12.32
CA ARG A 190 -17.58 4.97 -10.91
C ARG A 190 -19.06 5.12 -10.58
N LYS A 191 -19.61 4.11 -9.91
CA LYS A 191 -21.03 4.08 -9.50
C LYS A 191 -21.27 4.37 -8.04
N SER A 192 -20.22 4.31 -7.23
CA SER A 192 -20.31 4.59 -5.79
C SER A 192 -19.04 5.26 -5.28
N GLU A 193 -19.15 5.83 -4.08
CA GLU A 193 -17.97 6.36 -3.39
C GLU A 193 -16.98 5.25 -3.06
N ARG A 194 -15.70 5.59 -3.15
CA ARG A 194 -14.59 4.77 -2.70
C ARG A 194 -13.90 5.49 -1.53
N ILE A 195 -13.76 4.79 -0.41
CA ILE A 195 -13.06 5.28 0.78
C ILE A 195 -11.96 4.29 1.14
N VAL A 196 -10.73 4.77 1.22
CA VAL A 196 -9.58 3.98 1.64
C VAL A 196 -8.84 4.70 2.77
N VAL A 197 -8.17 3.90 3.61
CA VAL A 197 -7.13 4.41 4.51
C VAL A 197 -5.81 3.84 4.01
N ALA A 198 -4.92 4.72 3.62
CA ALA A 198 -3.58 4.35 3.16
C ALA A 198 -2.54 4.86 4.15
N GLY A 199 -1.36 4.30 4.11
CA GLY A 199 -0.29 4.74 4.99
C GLY A 199 1.02 4.02 4.78
N ASP A 200 2.01 4.50 5.51
CA ASP A 200 3.39 4.07 5.45
C ASP A 200 3.89 3.56 6.79
N ILE A 201 4.60 2.45 6.73
CA ILE A 201 5.14 1.74 7.89
C ILE A 201 6.65 1.67 7.79
N ARG A 202 7.32 2.08 8.86
CA ARG A 202 8.74 1.84 9.06
C ARG A 202 8.92 0.62 9.97
N ILE A 203 9.78 -0.29 9.55
CA ILE A 203 10.15 -1.48 10.29
C ILE A 203 11.49 -1.21 10.98
N THR A 204 11.56 -1.51 12.28
CA THR A 204 12.77 -1.43 13.08
C THR A 204 12.93 -2.71 13.87
N LEU A 205 14.11 -2.95 14.45
CA LEU A 205 14.25 -3.96 15.48
C LEU A 205 13.43 -3.55 16.72
N ASN A 206 12.88 -4.53 17.43
CA ASN A 206 12.19 -4.24 18.68
C ASN A 206 13.18 -3.89 19.82
N GLN A 207 12.66 -3.27 20.88
CA GLN A 207 13.49 -2.77 21.98
C GLN A 207 14.33 -3.84 22.72
N ASN A 208 13.90 -5.09 22.64
CA ASN A 208 14.57 -6.20 23.36
C ASN A 208 15.79 -6.75 22.63
N ASN A 209 16.08 -6.29 21.41
CA ASN A 209 17.15 -6.78 20.55
C ASN A 209 18.28 -5.76 20.34
N PHE A 210 18.66 -5.05 21.39
CA PHE A 210 19.68 -3.97 21.34
C PHE A 210 21.11 -4.44 20.98
N ASN A 211 21.40 -5.72 21.03
CA ASN A 211 22.76 -6.23 20.82
C ASN A 211 23.12 -6.40 19.33
N HIS A 212 22.21 -6.11 18.43
CA HIS A 212 22.47 -6.20 17.01
C HIS A 212 22.78 -4.82 16.43
N HIS A 213 24.06 -4.55 16.22
CA HIS A 213 24.55 -3.29 15.63
C HIS A 213 24.20 -3.09 14.16
N GLN A 214 23.53 -4.03 13.52
CA GLN A 214 23.19 -4.02 12.11
C GLN A 214 21.67 -4.01 11.93
N GLY A 215 21.08 -2.85 11.89
CA GLY A 215 19.64 -2.71 11.62
C GLY A 215 19.13 -1.32 11.98
N SER A 216 17.91 -1.05 11.60
CA SER A 216 17.24 0.19 11.98
C SER A 216 16.91 0.17 13.47
N THR A 217 17.51 1.09 14.21
CA THR A 217 17.27 1.23 15.66
C THR A 217 15.83 1.65 15.94
N HIS A 218 15.31 1.21 17.10
CA HIS A 218 13.95 1.58 17.51
C HIS A 218 13.85 3.11 17.76
N PRO A 219 12.72 3.77 17.44
CA PRO A 219 12.54 5.22 17.64
C PRO A 219 12.82 5.71 19.07
N SER A 220 12.61 4.88 20.08
CA SER A 220 12.96 5.24 21.47
C SER A 220 14.45 5.47 21.71
N GLN A 221 15.30 5.10 20.77
CA GLN A 221 16.75 5.30 20.81
C GLN A 221 17.22 6.52 20.00
N TRP A 222 16.28 7.19 19.33
CA TRP A 222 16.61 8.37 18.54
C TRP A 222 16.68 9.61 19.41
N LEU A 223 17.64 10.46 19.14
CA LEU A 223 17.81 11.76 19.80
C LEU A 223 17.41 12.88 18.81
N GLU A 224 16.39 13.63 19.18
CA GLU A 224 16.06 14.85 18.46
C GLU A 224 17.06 15.95 18.82
N LEU A 225 17.78 16.46 17.83
CA LEU A 225 18.66 17.61 18.01
C LEU A 225 17.82 18.89 18.05
N LYS A 226 17.69 19.48 19.22
CA LYS A 226 17.02 20.77 19.42
C LYS A 226 18.02 21.90 19.33
N LYS A 227 17.57 23.04 18.77
CA LYS A 227 18.34 24.30 18.77
C LYS A 227 18.46 24.84 20.19
#